data_ec91ea2d13518d4e18fd391e88a39ca3
#
_entry.id   ec91ea2d13518d4e18fd391e88a39ca3
#
_cell.length_a   1.000
_cell.length_b   1.000
_cell.length_c   1.000
_cell.angle_alpha   90.00
_cell.angle_beta   90.00
_cell.angle_gamma   90.00
#
_symmetry.space_group_name_H-M   'P 1'
#
loop_
_entity.id
_entity.type
_entity.pdbx_description
1 polymer ?
#
loop_
_entity_poly.entity_id
_entity_poly.type
_entity_poly.pdbx_seq_one_letter_code
_entity_poly.pdbx_strand_id
1 'polypeptide(L)'
;IIFILFSSLTVAKAHNHFPITTESKIMIERGKIAYQENCVSCHMVNLAGAENWKEMDEDGHRKAPPLNGTGHTWHHDDQTLHSIIKYGLAKLVKNYQGKMIGFEDNLSDKEIDSVLAYIKSFWPKEEYEYQINLSK
;
A
#
# COMPACT_ATOMS: atom_id res chain seq x y z
N ILE A 1 9.99 36.63 42.21
CA ILE A 1 9.47 35.26 42.07
C ILE A 1 9.35 35.01 40.57
N ILE A 2 10.28 34.19 40.02
CA ILE A 2 10.31 33.85 38.60
C ILE A 2 9.52 32.55 38.43
N PHE A 3 8.38 32.62 37.73
CA PHE A 3 7.64 31.42 37.32
C PHE A 3 8.29 30.81 36.07
N ILE A 4 8.96 29.70 36.24
CA ILE A 4 9.45 28.89 35.13
C ILE A 4 8.29 28.02 34.63
N LEU A 5 7.71 28.37 33.48
CA LEU A 5 6.73 27.55 32.79
C LEU A 5 7.46 26.37 32.11
N PHE A 6 7.34 25.20 32.74
CA PHE A 6 7.70 23.93 32.07
C PHE A 6 6.68 23.65 30.97
N SER A 7 7.06 23.94 29.74
CA SER A 7 6.34 23.45 28.57
C SER A 7 6.62 21.95 28.44
N SER A 8 5.66 21.12 28.82
CA SER A 8 5.72 19.69 28.56
C SER A 8 5.54 19.47 27.05
N LEU A 9 6.64 19.20 26.33
CA LEU A 9 6.57 18.64 25.00
C LEU A 9 5.93 17.23 25.11
N THR A 10 4.67 17.11 24.81
CA THR A 10 4.04 15.83 24.53
C THR A 10 4.61 15.31 23.21
N VAL A 11 5.59 14.42 23.31
CA VAL A 11 6.02 13.62 22.17
C VAL A 11 4.81 12.79 21.75
N ALA A 12 4.18 13.17 20.64
CA ALA A 12 3.13 12.36 20.01
C ALA A 12 3.75 10.98 19.72
N LYS A 13 3.29 9.96 20.46
CA LYS A 13 3.67 8.58 20.24
C LYS A 13 3.25 8.24 18.81
N ALA A 14 4.19 8.00 17.91
CA ALA A 14 3.90 7.50 16.59
C ALA A 14 3.07 6.23 16.76
N HIS A 15 1.80 6.27 16.42
CA HIS A 15 0.94 5.10 16.42
C HIS A 15 1.47 4.17 15.34
N ASN A 16 2.16 3.12 15.78
CA ASN A 16 2.55 2.04 14.90
C ASN A 16 1.26 1.35 14.46
N HIS A 17 0.74 1.71 13.28
CA HIS A 17 -0.52 1.19 12.72
C HIS A 17 -0.31 -0.11 11.92
N PHE A 18 0.92 -0.60 11.89
CA PHE A 18 1.26 -1.89 11.31
C PHE A 18 1.26 -3.01 12.37
N PRO A 19 0.94 -4.24 12.00
CA PRO A 19 0.50 -4.68 10.67
C PRO A 19 -0.95 -4.26 10.35
N ILE A 20 -1.20 -4.00 9.07
CA ILE A 20 -2.54 -3.75 8.54
C ILE A 20 -3.26 -5.10 8.40
N THR A 21 -4.38 -5.26 9.11
CA THR A 21 -5.17 -6.50 9.11
C THR A 21 -6.46 -6.37 8.30
N THR A 22 -7.10 -7.50 8.00
CA THR A 22 -8.40 -7.57 7.30
C THR A 22 -9.59 -7.73 8.24
N GLU A 23 -9.43 -7.44 9.54
CA GLU A 23 -10.49 -7.60 10.54
C GLU A 23 -11.58 -6.52 10.44
N SER A 24 -11.23 -5.32 10.02
CA SER A 24 -12.15 -4.19 9.93
C SER A 24 -12.87 -4.16 8.58
N LYS A 25 -14.14 -4.55 8.56
CA LYS A 25 -15.00 -4.46 7.35
C LYS A 25 -15.12 -3.02 6.84
N ILE A 26 -15.19 -2.04 7.74
CA ILE A 26 -15.27 -0.62 7.37
C ILE A 26 -14.00 -0.19 6.66
N MET A 27 -12.85 -0.62 7.14
CA MET A 27 -11.56 -0.32 6.51
C MET A 27 -11.47 -0.95 5.11
N ILE A 28 -11.90 -2.20 4.95
CA ILE A 28 -11.93 -2.89 3.66
C ILE A 28 -12.86 -2.16 2.67
N GLU A 29 -14.07 -1.76 3.09
CA GLU A 29 -14.99 -1.02 2.20
C GLU A 29 -14.45 0.35 1.78
N ARG A 30 -13.82 1.08 2.67
CA ARG A 30 -13.11 2.33 2.33
C ARG A 30 -11.97 2.07 1.33
N GLY A 31 -11.21 1.04 1.57
CA GLY A 31 -10.12 0.61 0.69
C GLY A 31 -10.61 0.22 -0.69
N LYS A 32 -11.76 -0.45 -0.78
CA LYS A 32 -12.42 -0.80 -2.04
C LYS A 32 -12.76 0.45 -2.86
N ILE A 33 -13.36 1.46 -2.23
CA ILE A 33 -13.71 2.72 -2.90
C ILE A 33 -12.44 3.41 -3.42
N ALA A 34 -11.45 3.62 -2.55
CA ALA A 34 -10.20 4.26 -2.93
C ALA A 34 -9.44 3.48 -4.01
N TYR A 35 -9.46 2.14 -3.96
CA TYR A 35 -8.89 1.28 -5.00
C TYR A 35 -9.59 1.47 -6.36
N GLN A 36 -10.92 1.49 -6.36
CA GLN A 36 -11.70 1.68 -7.59
C GLN A 36 -11.43 3.03 -8.26
N GLU A 37 -11.21 4.06 -7.48
CA GLU A 37 -10.96 5.41 -7.98
C GLU A 37 -9.51 5.60 -8.48
N ASN A 38 -8.54 4.91 -7.90
CA ASN A 38 -7.13 5.23 -8.11
C ASN A 38 -6.28 4.08 -8.71
N CYS A 39 -6.70 2.83 -8.60
CA CYS A 39 -5.84 1.68 -8.88
C CYS A 39 -6.33 0.78 -10.03
N VAL A 40 -7.64 0.75 -10.27
CA VAL A 40 -8.30 -0.16 -11.23
C VAL A 40 -7.78 0.00 -12.65
N SER A 41 -7.44 1.22 -13.07
CA SER A 41 -6.96 1.49 -14.43
C SER A 41 -5.71 0.69 -14.81
N CYS A 42 -4.87 0.35 -13.83
CA CYS A 42 -3.65 -0.41 -14.02
C CYS A 42 -3.75 -1.85 -13.47
N HIS A 43 -4.30 -2.00 -12.26
CA HIS A 43 -4.32 -3.28 -11.54
C HIS A 43 -5.61 -4.09 -11.75
N MET A 44 -6.55 -3.60 -12.52
CA MET A 44 -7.85 -4.20 -12.88
C MET A 44 -8.80 -4.34 -11.68
N VAL A 45 -10.10 -4.46 -11.98
CA VAL A 45 -11.17 -4.53 -10.95
C VAL A 45 -11.06 -5.78 -10.07
N ASN A 46 -10.52 -6.86 -10.60
CA ASN A 46 -10.30 -8.15 -9.93
C ASN A 46 -8.89 -8.32 -9.33
N LEU A 47 -8.10 -7.24 -9.29
CA LEU A 47 -6.72 -7.23 -8.81
C LEU A 47 -5.78 -8.19 -9.57
N ALA A 48 -6.16 -8.63 -10.75
CA ALA A 48 -5.37 -9.60 -11.54
C ALA A 48 -4.15 -8.97 -12.24
N GLY A 49 -4.05 -7.63 -12.25
CA GLY A 49 -3.00 -6.92 -12.95
C GLY A 49 -3.17 -6.94 -14.47
N ALA A 50 -2.21 -6.42 -15.18
CA ALA A 50 -2.21 -6.38 -16.64
C ALA A 50 -1.96 -7.78 -17.23
N GLU A 51 -2.52 -8.02 -18.40
CA GLU A 51 -2.22 -9.23 -19.15
C GLU A 51 -0.72 -9.34 -19.45
N ASN A 52 -0.18 -10.54 -19.27
CA ASN A 52 1.26 -10.80 -19.43
C ASN A 52 2.12 -9.83 -18.58
N TRP A 53 1.73 -9.57 -17.33
CA TRP A 53 2.35 -8.58 -16.46
C TRP A 53 3.87 -8.76 -16.21
N LYS A 54 4.41 -9.96 -16.50
CA LYS A 54 5.85 -10.24 -16.41
C LYS A 54 6.64 -9.69 -17.58
N GLU A 55 5.95 -9.29 -18.65
CA GLU A 55 6.55 -8.69 -19.84
C GLU A 55 6.57 -7.17 -19.74
N MET A 56 7.41 -6.53 -20.54
CA MET A 56 7.38 -5.08 -20.71
C MET A 56 6.26 -4.69 -21.69
N ASP A 57 5.76 -3.46 -21.57
CA ASP A 57 4.89 -2.88 -22.57
C ASP A 57 5.69 -2.38 -23.79
N GLU A 58 4.98 -1.85 -24.79
CA GLU A 58 5.58 -1.37 -26.05
C GLU A 58 6.58 -0.23 -25.84
N ASP A 59 6.44 0.53 -24.74
CA ASP A 59 7.33 1.63 -24.38
C ASP A 59 8.51 1.16 -23.49
N GLY A 60 8.61 -0.14 -23.23
CA GLY A 60 9.66 -0.71 -22.38
C GLY A 60 9.44 -0.53 -20.88
N HIS A 61 8.18 -0.31 -20.46
CA HIS A 61 7.84 -0.21 -19.05
C HIS A 61 7.28 -1.52 -18.49
N ARG A 62 7.55 -1.77 -17.22
CA ARG A 62 6.95 -2.88 -16.49
C ARG A 62 5.44 -2.69 -16.37
N LYS A 63 4.71 -3.72 -16.72
CA LYS A 63 3.25 -3.76 -16.57
C LYS A 63 2.85 -3.90 -15.11
N ALA A 64 1.62 -3.50 -14.78
CA ALA A 64 1.07 -3.59 -13.42
C ALA A 64 0.90 -5.06 -13.00
N PRO A 65 1.52 -5.48 -11.88
CA PRO A 65 1.42 -6.86 -11.39
C PRO A 65 0.06 -7.14 -10.75
N PRO A 66 -0.29 -8.44 -10.59
CA PRO A 66 -1.42 -8.85 -9.76
C PRO A 66 -1.24 -8.43 -8.30
N LEU A 67 -2.34 -8.02 -7.67
CA LEU A 67 -2.40 -7.66 -6.25
C LEU A 67 -3.25 -8.65 -5.42
N ASN A 68 -3.81 -9.69 -6.06
CA ASN A 68 -4.72 -10.68 -5.47
C ASN A 68 -4.03 -11.89 -4.81
N GLY A 69 -2.72 -11.80 -4.56
CA GLY A 69 -1.92 -12.89 -4.00
C GLY A 69 -1.21 -13.75 -5.05
N THR A 70 -1.58 -13.67 -6.33
CA THR A 70 -0.90 -14.43 -7.41
C THR A 70 0.40 -13.78 -7.91
N GLY A 71 0.62 -12.49 -7.55
CA GLY A 71 1.87 -11.78 -7.78
C GLY A 71 2.87 -11.96 -6.63
N HIS A 72 3.69 -10.94 -6.37
CA HIS A 72 4.71 -10.97 -5.33
C HIS A 72 4.55 -9.86 -4.27
N THR A 73 3.42 -9.16 -4.23
CA THR A 73 3.14 -8.05 -3.31
C THR A 73 3.27 -8.47 -1.85
N TRP A 74 2.85 -9.68 -1.50
CA TRP A 74 2.89 -10.24 -0.16
C TRP A 74 4.32 -10.54 0.38
N HIS A 75 5.35 -10.44 -0.46
CA HIS A 75 6.76 -10.54 -0.05
C HIS A 75 7.28 -9.26 0.63
N HIS A 76 6.53 -8.18 0.62
CA HIS A 76 6.91 -6.90 1.21
C HIS A 76 6.12 -6.62 2.49
N ASP A 77 6.78 -5.98 3.47
CA ASP A 77 6.11 -5.52 4.69
C ASP A 77 5.16 -4.34 4.42
N ASP A 78 4.30 -4.03 5.37
CA ASP A 78 3.31 -2.96 5.24
C ASP A 78 3.93 -1.59 5.06
N GLN A 79 5.03 -1.30 5.73
CA GLN A 79 5.71 -0.01 5.60
C GLN A 79 6.22 0.19 4.18
N THR A 80 6.79 -0.84 3.57
CA THR A 80 7.25 -0.83 2.19
C THR A 80 6.08 -0.65 1.23
N LEU A 81 5.00 -1.43 1.39
CA LEU A 81 3.80 -1.33 0.54
C LEU A 81 3.12 0.04 0.66
N HIS A 82 3.00 0.56 1.88
CA HIS A 82 2.47 1.90 2.13
C HIS A 82 3.31 2.96 1.41
N SER A 83 4.63 2.88 1.54
CA SER A 83 5.56 3.82 0.89
C SER A 83 5.48 3.76 -0.64
N ILE A 84 5.33 2.56 -1.21
CA ILE A 84 5.16 2.37 -2.66
C ILE A 84 3.89 3.07 -3.16
N ILE A 85 2.77 2.92 -2.47
CA ILE A 85 1.52 3.60 -2.85
C ILE A 85 1.67 5.11 -2.66
N LYS A 86 2.21 5.54 -1.52
CA LYS A 86 2.33 6.96 -1.19
C LYS A 86 3.23 7.72 -2.15
N TYR A 87 4.42 7.22 -2.39
CA TYR A 87 5.45 7.97 -3.12
C TYR A 87 5.66 7.52 -4.56
N GLY A 88 5.18 6.34 -4.93
CA GLY A 88 5.43 5.72 -6.22
C GLY A 88 6.83 5.11 -6.34
N LEU A 89 6.96 4.10 -7.19
CA LEU A 89 8.22 3.36 -7.35
C LEU A 89 9.34 4.20 -7.97
N ALA A 90 9.01 5.19 -8.78
CA ALA A 90 10.02 6.06 -9.39
C ALA A 90 10.81 6.89 -8.36
N LYS A 91 10.22 7.22 -7.20
CA LYS A 91 10.90 7.91 -6.10
C LYS A 91 11.71 6.95 -5.22
N LEU A 92 11.33 5.69 -5.16
CA LEU A 92 11.90 4.69 -4.24
C LEU A 92 12.97 3.81 -4.88
N VAL A 93 12.89 3.57 -6.19
CA VAL A 93 13.75 2.65 -6.91
C VAL A 93 14.51 3.39 -8.00
N LYS A 94 15.85 3.36 -7.89
CA LYS A 94 16.73 3.94 -8.91
C LYS A 94 16.53 3.22 -10.25
N ASN A 95 16.42 4.01 -11.34
CA ASN A 95 16.23 3.49 -12.71
C ASN A 95 14.97 2.63 -12.87
N TYR A 96 13.93 2.92 -12.10
CA TYR A 96 12.65 2.23 -12.22
C TYR A 96 12.04 2.42 -13.62
N GLN A 97 11.75 1.30 -14.27
CA GLN A 97 11.12 1.24 -15.59
C GLN A 97 9.65 0.83 -15.49
N GLY A 98 8.81 1.72 -15.01
CA GLY A 98 7.39 1.47 -14.84
C GLY A 98 6.60 2.75 -14.69
N LYS A 99 5.27 2.61 -14.56
CA LYS A 99 4.32 3.71 -14.54
C LYS A 99 3.60 3.86 -13.18
N MET A 100 4.04 3.15 -12.13
CA MET A 100 3.45 3.25 -10.79
C MET A 100 3.78 4.62 -10.18
N ILE A 101 2.81 5.52 -10.23
CA ILE A 101 2.89 6.86 -9.63
C ILE A 101 2.66 6.81 -8.12
N GLY A 102 3.02 7.89 -7.41
CA GLY A 102 2.66 8.08 -6.01
C GLY A 102 1.31 8.77 -5.87
N PHE A 103 0.64 8.51 -4.75
CA PHE A 103 -0.70 9.02 -4.45
C PHE A 103 -0.73 9.95 -3.23
N GLU A 104 0.41 10.47 -2.78
CA GLU A 104 0.50 11.34 -1.59
C GLU A 104 -0.38 12.60 -1.65
N ASP A 105 -0.65 13.10 -2.85
CA ASP A 105 -1.50 14.27 -3.07
C ASP A 105 -3.01 13.91 -3.18
N ASN A 106 -3.33 12.62 -3.34
CA ASN A 106 -4.70 12.15 -3.59
C ASN A 106 -5.26 11.33 -2.43
N LEU A 107 -4.41 10.62 -1.70
CA LEU A 107 -4.78 9.70 -0.63
C LEU A 107 -4.07 10.05 0.67
N SER A 108 -4.83 10.11 1.76
CA SER A 108 -4.28 10.18 3.12
C SER A 108 -3.64 8.82 3.51
N ASP A 109 -2.79 8.83 4.53
CA ASP A 109 -2.19 7.61 5.06
C ASP A 109 -3.25 6.56 5.48
N LYS A 110 -4.38 7.01 6.05
CA LYS A 110 -5.50 6.14 6.43
C LYS A 110 -6.21 5.51 5.23
N GLU A 111 -6.30 6.23 4.11
CA GLU A 111 -6.86 5.69 2.87
C GLU A 111 -5.91 4.70 2.23
N ILE A 112 -4.60 4.96 2.24
CA ILE A 112 -3.58 4.01 1.79
C ILE A 112 -3.63 2.72 2.62
N ASP A 113 -3.72 2.82 3.95
CA ASP A 113 -3.88 1.65 4.83
C ASP A 113 -5.16 0.87 4.50
N SER A 114 -6.24 1.59 4.20
CA SER A 114 -7.51 0.98 3.80
C SER A 114 -7.40 0.25 2.45
N VAL A 115 -6.70 0.83 1.48
CA VAL A 115 -6.39 0.16 0.19
C VAL A 115 -5.59 -1.12 0.43
N LEU A 116 -4.60 -1.10 1.31
CA LEU A 116 -3.82 -2.30 1.66
C LEU A 116 -4.69 -3.36 2.33
N ALA A 117 -5.58 -2.99 3.26
CA ALA A 117 -6.52 -3.93 3.87
C ALA A 117 -7.44 -4.57 2.82
N TYR A 118 -7.95 -3.78 1.86
CA TYR A 118 -8.75 -4.30 0.75
C TYR A 118 -7.96 -5.28 -0.13
N ILE A 119 -6.75 -4.93 -0.54
CA ILE A 119 -5.87 -5.80 -1.33
C ILE A 119 -5.62 -7.12 -0.59
N LYS A 120 -5.24 -7.07 0.68
CA LYS A 120 -4.96 -8.25 1.51
C LYS A 120 -6.18 -9.16 1.70
N SER A 121 -7.40 -8.61 1.61
CA SER A 121 -8.63 -9.40 1.73
C SER A 121 -8.82 -10.42 0.58
N PHE A 122 -8.05 -10.30 -0.51
CA PHE A 122 -8.03 -11.23 -1.63
C PHE A 122 -6.94 -12.29 -1.52
N TRP A 123 -6.03 -12.17 -0.55
CA TRP A 123 -4.89 -13.08 -0.47
C TRP A 123 -5.29 -14.42 0.13
N PRO A 124 -4.76 -15.54 -0.43
CA PRO A 124 -4.84 -16.81 0.24
C PRO A 124 -4.24 -16.74 1.65
N LYS A 125 -4.68 -17.63 2.52
CA LYS A 125 -4.33 -17.58 3.95
C LYS A 125 -2.81 -17.62 4.18
N GLU A 126 -2.09 -18.41 3.41
CA GLU A 126 -0.65 -18.60 3.58
C GLU A 126 0.13 -17.32 3.28
N GLU A 127 -0.17 -16.65 2.16
CA GLU A 127 0.41 -15.37 1.75
C GLU A 127 0.07 -14.26 2.75
N TYR A 128 -1.17 -14.23 3.21
CA TYR A 128 -1.62 -13.26 4.20
C TYR A 128 -0.87 -13.43 5.53
N GLU A 129 -0.80 -14.65 6.08
CA GLU A 129 -0.12 -14.93 7.35
C GLU A 129 1.38 -14.64 7.27
N TYR A 130 2.03 -15.00 6.15
CA TYR A 130 3.43 -14.68 5.90
C TYR A 130 3.66 -13.18 5.97
N GLN A 131 2.87 -12.40 5.22
CA GLN A 131 3.04 -10.95 5.12
C GLN A 131 2.73 -10.24 6.45
N ILE A 132 1.71 -10.67 7.19
CA ILE A 132 1.43 -10.15 8.54
C ILE A 132 2.63 -10.36 9.48
N ASN A 133 3.28 -11.51 9.43
CA ASN A 133 4.47 -11.78 10.24
C ASN A 133 5.66 -10.92 9.83
N LEU A 134 5.81 -10.64 8.54
CA LEU A 134 6.85 -9.75 8.01
C LEU A 134 6.65 -8.29 8.46
N SER A 135 5.40 -7.89 8.73
CA SER A 135 5.01 -6.51 9.09
C SER A 135 5.00 -6.23 10.60
N LYS A 136 5.29 -7.21 11.45
CA LYS A 136 5.40 -7.05 12.92
C LYS A 136 6.74 -6.44 13.32
#